data_936ec968b1e687f6892ceee1be84decf
#
_entry.id   936ec968b1e687f6892ceee1be84decf
#
_cell.length_a   1.000
_cell.length_b   1.000
_cell.length_c   1.000
_cell.angle_alpha   90.00
_cell.angle_beta   90.00
_cell.angle_gamma   90.00
#
_symmetry.space_group_name_H-M   'P 1'
#
loop_
_entity.id
_entity.type
_entity.pdbx_description
1 polymer ?
#
loop_
_entity_poly.entity_id
_entity_poly.type
_entity_poly.pdbx_seq_one_letter_code
_entity_poly.pdbx_strand_id
1 'polypeptide(L)'
;MYEILLLPPAQKDLDKLEAQAFARIIRKIRALREDARPPGSLKLTGEDGHRLRAGDHRILYRIDDAHRRVYIYRIKHRKDAYS
;
A
#
# COMPACT_ATOMS: atom_id res chain seq x y z
N MET A 1 7.59 13.37 7.81
CA MET A 1 6.50 12.42 8.00
C MET A 1 5.47 12.58 6.90
N TYR A 2 4.94 11.48 6.38
CA TYR A 2 3.94 11.51 5.31
C TYR A 2 2.54 11.34 5.87
N GLU A 3 1.57 12.02 5.25
CA GLU A 3 0.16 11.79 5.50
C GLU A 3 -0.29 10.61 4.65
N ILE A 4 -1.00 9.64 5.25
CA ILE A 4 -1.48 8.47 4.55
C ILE A 4 -2.95 8.67 4.18
N LEU A 5 -3.27 8.50 2.90
CA LEU A 5 -4.62 8.66 2.38
C LEU A 5 -5.05 7.34 1.73
N LEU A 6 -6.13 6.77 2.22
CA LEU A 6 -6.71 5.56 1.64
C LEU A 6 -7.77 5.97 0.63
N LEU A 7 -7.53 5.61 -0.64
CA LEU A 7 -8.52 5.88 -1.67
C LEU A 7 -9.66 4.84 -1.57
N PRO A 8 -10.85 5.17 -2.05
CA PRO A 8 -12.01 4.27 -1.91
C PRO A 8 -11.79 2.82 -2.35
N PRO A 9 -11.12 2.53 -3.48
CA PRO A 9 -10.87 1.13 -3.83
C PRO A 9 -10.00 0.40 -2.81
N ALA A 10 -9.00 1.07 -2.24
CA ALA A 10 -8.14 0.46 -1.22
C ALA A 10 -8.92 0.23 0.07
N GLN A 11 -9.79 1.15 0.44
CA GLN A 11 -10.64 0.99 1.61
C GLN A 11 -11.54 -0.24 1.46
N LYS A 12 -12.13 -0.42 0.28
CA LYS A 12 -12.94 -1.60 0.00
C LYS A 12 -12.14 -2.88 0.08
N ASP A 13 -10.90 -2.85 -0.41
CA ASP A 13 -10.02 -4.01 -0.31
C ASP A 13 -9.75 -4.37 1.16
N LEU A 14 -9.49 -3.36 2.00
CA LEU A 14 -9.26 -3.56 3.43
C LEU A 14 -10.48 -4.16 4.13
N ASP A 15 -11.66 -3.69 3.78
CA ASP A 15 -12.91 -4.11 4.42
C ASP A 15 -13.19 -5.59 4.22
N LYS A 16 -12.59 -6.21 3.20
CA LYS A 16 -12.80 -7.62 2.88
C LYS A 16 -11.78 -8.55 3.56
N LEU A 17 -10.80 -8.00 4.24
CA LEU A 17 -9.71 -8.80 4.81
C LEU A 17 -10.10 -9.40 6.15
N GLU A 18 -9.59 -10.62 6.42
CA GLU A 18 -9.69 -11.18 7.75
C GLU A 18 -8.80 -10.41 8.72
N ALA A 19 -9.03 -10.62 10.02
CA ALA A 19 -8.39 -9.83 11.07
C ALA A 19 -6.86 -9.86 11.03
N GLN A 20 -6.26 -11.03 10.78
CA GLN A 20 -4.80 -11.15 10.76
C GLN A 20 -4.18 -10.42 9.59
N ALA A 21 -4.77 -10.56 8.40
CA ALA A 21 -4.29 -9.88 7.21
C ALA A 21 -4.45 -8.37 7.35
N PHE A 22 -5.61 -7.94 7.88
CA PHE A 22 -5.88 -6.54 8.14
C PHE A 22 -4.81 -5.93 9.05
N ALA A 23 -4.53 -6.58 10.18
CA ALA A 23 -3.55 -6.07 11.15
C ALA A 23 -2.16 -5.96 10.53
N ARG A 24 -1.76 -6.96 9.73
CA ARG A 24 -0.46 -6.95 9.06
C ARG A 24 -0.34 -5.81 8.07
N ILE A 25 -1.39 -5.60 7.28
CA ILE A 25 -1.39 -4.54 6.27
C ILE A 25 -1.41 -3.15 6.91
N ILE A 26 -2.22 -2.96 7.95
CA ILE A 26 -2.27 -1.68 8.66
C ILE A 26 -0.90 -1.34 9.25
N ARG A 27 -0.20 -2.33 9.80
CA ARG A 27 1.14 -2.11 10.35
C ARG A 27 2.10 -1.60 9.26
N LYS A 28 2.04 -2.21 8.08
CA LYS A 28 2.89 -1.79 6.96
C LYS A 28 2.51 -0.40 6.45
N ILE A 29 1.23 -0.12 6.38
CA ILE A 29 0.76 1.21 5.96
C ILE A 29 1.24 2.29 6.92
N ARG A 30 1.14 2.03 8.23
CA ARG A 30 1.60 3.00 9.23
C ARG A 30 3.10 3.28 9.11
N ALA A 31 3.88 2.26 8.77
CA ALA A 31 5.32 2.42 8.60
C ALA A 31 5.65 3.36 7.44
N LEU A 32 4.78 3.47 6.44
CA LEU A 32 4.98 4.38 5.32
C LEU A 32 4.97 5.86 5.74
N ARG A 33 4.40 6.17 6.89
CA ARG A 33 4.42 7.54 7.42
C ARG A 33 5.84 8.01 7.69
N GLU A 34 6.68 7.13 8.17
CA GLU A 34 8.06 7.46 8.51
C GLU A 34 8.99 7.30 7.32
N ASP A 35 8.70 6.32 6.45
CA ASP A 35 9.54 6.02 5.29
C ASP A 35 8.64 5.53 4.16
N ALA A 36 8.44 6.37 3.16
CA ALA A 36 7.56 6.04 2.05
C ALA A 36 8.20 5.05 1.06
N ARG A 37 9.49 4.82 1.17
CA ARG A 37 10.21 3.86 0.34
C ARG A 37 10.97 2.87 1.22
N PRO A 38 10.25 2.07 2.06
CA PRO A 38 10.92 1.16 2.99
C PRO A 38 11.59 0.00 2.26
N PRO A 39 12.49 -0.71 2.94
CA PRO A 39 13.05 -1.94 2.37
C PRO A 39 11.93 -2.89 1.95
N GLY A 40 12.05 -3.47 0.76
CA GLY A 40 11.02 -4.34 0.21
C GLY A 40 10.01 -3.64 -0.68
N SER A 41 10.01 -2.30 -0.71
CA SER A 41 9.17 -1.58 -1.66
C SER A 41 9.86 -1.53 -3.03
N LEU A 42 9.04 -1.55 -4.08
CA LEU A 42 9.53 -1.49 -5.45
C LEU A 42 8.72 -0.47 -6.24
N LYS A 43 9.42 0.32 -7.06
CA LYS A 43 8.73 1.20 -7.98
C LYS A 43 8.21 0.38 -9.15
N LEU A 44 6.96 0.61 -9.55
CA LEU A 44 6.35 -0.12 -10.65
C LEU A 44 6.90 0.39 -11.99
N THR A 45 7.23 -0.55 -12.88
CA THR A 45 7.78 -0.22 -14.19
C THR A 45 6.67 0.39 -15.05
N GLY A 46 6.98 1.56 -15.65
CA GLY A 46 6.05 2.23 -16.55
C GLY A 46 4.86 2.88 -15.90
N GLU A 47 4.79 2.88 -14.56
CA GLU A 47 3.69 3.48 -13.81
C GLU A 47 4.24 4.36 -12.69
N ASP A 48 3.44 5.36 -12.31
CA ASP A 48 3.77 6.24 -11.20
C ASP A 48 3.25 5.65 -9.90
N GLY A 49 3.78 4.49 -9.54
CA GLY A 49 3.33 3.78 -8.36
C GLY A 49 4.43 2.95 -7.73
N HIS A 50 4.14 2.50 -6.51
CA HIS A 50 5.03 1.64 -5.74
C HIS A 50 4.23 0.47 -5.19
N ARG A 51 4.92 -0.60 -4.88
CA ARG A 51 4.31 -1.77 -4.28
C ARG A 51 5.11 -2.16 -3.05
N LEU A 52 4.40 -2.54 -1.99
CA LEU A 52 4.99 -3.04 -0.77
C LEU A 52 4.30 -4.34 -0.39
N ARG A 53 5.07 -5.42 -0.27
CA ARG A 53 4.51 -6.72 0.08
C ARG A 53 4.20 -6.78 1.56
N ALA A 54 3.04 -7.38 1.89
CA ALA A 54 2.62 -7.64 3.25
C ALA A 54 2.00 -9.04 3.29
N GLY A 55 2.83 -10.06 3.55
CA GLY A 55 2.39 -11.46 3.48
C GLY A 55 2.02 -11.81 2.04
N ASP A 56 0.80 -12.29 1.84
CA ASP A 56 0.27 -12.64 0.52
C ASP A 56 -0.39 -11.47 -0.19
N HIS A 57 -0.34 -10.28 0.40
CA HIS A 57 -0.95 -9.09 -0.17
C HIS A 57 0.11 -8.11 -0.62
N ARG A 58 -0.31 -7.20 -1.50
CA ARG A 58 0.52 -6.12 -2.02
C ARG A 58 -0.21 -4.81 -1.85
N ILE A 59 0.47 -3.87 -1.22
CA ILE A 59 -0.03 -2.51 -1.04
C ILE A 59 0.47 -1.69 -2.21
N LEU A 60 -0.47 -1.16 -2.99
CA LEU A 60 -0.14 -0.33 -4.16
C LEU A 60 -0.40 1.12 -3.80
N TYR A 61 0.61 1.96 -3.96
CA TYR A 61 0.52 3.34 -3.51
C TYR A 61 1.32 4.28 -4.40
N ARG A 62 1.00 5.56 -4.29
CA ARG A 62 1.75 6.63 -4.95
C ARG A 62 2.27 7.60 -3.90
N ILE A 63 3.40 8.21 -4.19
CA ILE A 63 4.07 9.12 -3.26
C ILE A 63 4.06 10.52 -3.88
N ASP A 64 3.56 11.49 -3.11
CA ASP A 64 3.63 12.90 -3.46
C ASP A 64 4.61 13.54 -2.47
N ASP A 65 5.88 13.64 -2.88
CA ASP A 65 6.92 14.18 -2.02
C ASP A 65 6.74 15.67 -1.76
N ALA A 66 6.21 16.39 -2.74
CA ALA A 66 6.02 17.83 -2.60
C ALA A 66 5.05 18.16 -1.48
N HIS A 67 4.00 17.36 -1.31
CA HIS A 67 2.99 17.57 -0.28
C HIS A 67 3.11 16.59 0.88
N ARG A 68 4.13 15.73 0.86
CA ARG A 68 4.34 14.72 1.90
C ARG A 68 3.11 13.84 2.11
N ARG A 69 2.59 13.27 1.02
CA ARG A 69 1.42 12.41 1.03
C ARG A 69 1.69 11.08 0.36
N VAL A 70 1.07 10.03 0.91
CA VAL A 70 1.07 8.70 0.32
C VAL A 70 -0.38 8.33 0.04
N TYR A 71 -0.69 8.02 -1.21
CA TYR A 71 -2.02 7.62 -1.63
C TYR A 71 -2.05 6.12 -1.84
N ILE A 72 -2.77 5.40 -0.97
CA ILE A 72 -2.94 3.96 -1.11
C ILE A 72 -4.13 3.74 -2.04
N TYR A 73 -3.90 3.18 -3.23
CA TYR A 73 -4.98 3.05 -4.21
C TYR A 73 -5.52 1.64 -4.35
N ARG A 74 -4.75 0.62 -4.01
CA ARG A 74 -5.24 -0.77 -4.01
C ARG A 74 -4.48 -1.61 -3.00
N ILE A 75 -5.17 -2.65 -2.51
CA ILE A 75 -4.52 -3.71 -1.75
C ILE A 75 -4.96 -5.00 -2.41
N LYS A 76 -4.03 -5.68 -3.06
CA LYS A 76 -4.34 -6.86 -3.85
C LYS A 76 -3.72 -8.11 -3.24
N HIS A 77 -4.45 -9.21 -3.31
CA HIS A 77 -3.90 -10.51 -2.98
C HIS A 77 -2.95 -10.94 -4.10
N ARG A 78 -1.92 -11.73 -3.77
CA ARG A 78 -0.95 -12.18 -4.77
C ARG A 78 -1.59 -12.84 -5.98
N LYS A 79 -2.73 -13.55 -5.78
CA LYS A 79 -3.45 -14.19 -6.87
C LYS A 79 -4.01 -13.17 -7.85
N ASP A 80 -4.51 -12.05 -7.34
CA ASP A 80 -5.12 -11.01 -8.17
C ASP A 80 -4.08 -10.20 -8.93
N ALA A 81 -2.83 -10.19 -8.46
CA ALA A 81 -1.76 -9.41 -9.08
C ALA A 81 -1.33 -9.99 -10.42
N TYR A 82 -1.67 -11.25 -10.68
CA TYR A 82 -1.29 -11.93 -11.92
C TYR A 82 -2.47 -12.18 -12.87
N SER A 83 -3.64 -11.68 -12.51
CA SER A 83 -4.83 -11.85 -13.36
C SER A 83 -5.04 -10.65 -14.25
#